data_688729329ab4b0f9a0d13e79eab0c267
#
_entry.id   688729329ab4b0f9a0d13e79eab0c267
#
_cell.length_a   1.000
_cell.length_b   1.000
_cell.length_c   1.000
_cell.angle_alpha   90.00
_cell.angle_beta   90.00
_cell.angle_gamma   90.00
#
_symmetry.space_group_name_H-M   'P 1'
#
loop_
_entity.id
_entity.type
_entity.pdbx_description
1 polymer ?
#
loop_
_entity_poly.entity_id
_entity_poly.type
_entity_poly.pdbx_seq_one_letter_code
_entity_poly.pdbx_strand_id
1 'polypeptide(L)' 'MITFLVNGESVKAAPQSIEDLVTERIGSAQGVAVAIDGAVVPRSQWSREITDGAAIDILTAVQGG' A
#
# COMPACT_ATOMS: atom_id res chain seq x y z
N MET A 1 -8.08 -4.41 15.03
CA MET A 1 -8.19 -3.62 13.78
C MET A 1 -7.28 -2.42 13.83
N ILE A 2 -6.64 -2.12 12.73
CA ILE A 2 -5.85 -0.89 12.61
C ILE A 2 -6.55 0.05 11.63
N THR A 3 -6.24 1.33 11.73
CA THR A 3 -6.75 2.35 10.83
C THR A 3 -5.56 3.01 10.14
N PHE A 4 -5.63 3.12 8.84
CA PHE A 4 -4.58 3.76 8.07
C PHE A 4 -5.18 4.44 6.85
N LEU A 5 -4.41 5.30 6.20
CA LEU A 5 -4.86 6.00 5.00
C LEU A 5 -4.31 5.31 3.76
N VAL A 6 -5.14 5.18 2.75
CA VAL A 6 -4.72 4.68 1.45
C VAL A 6 -5.15 5.73 0.42
N ASN A 7 -4.17 6.38 -0.17
CA ASN A 7 -4.41 7.48 -1.11
C ASN A 7 -5.36 8.52 -0.54
N GLY A 8 -5.17 8.85 0.72
CA GLY A 8 -5.98 9.85 1.41
C GLY A 8 -7.30 9.35 1.99
N GLU A 9 -7.62 8.10 1.77
CA GLU A 9 -8.88 7.51 2.24
C GLU A 9 -8.64 6.67 3.47
N SER A 10 -9.46 6.88 4.50
CA SER A 10 -9.33 6.12 5.75
C SER A 10 -9.83 4.69 5.55
N VAL A 11 -8.99 3.74 5.95
CA VAL A 11 -9.31 2.32 5.87
C VAL A 11 -9.14 1.70 7.24
N LYS A 12 -10.09 0.87 7.62
CA LYS A 12 -10.02 0.10 8.86
C LYS A 12 -9.99 -1.37 8.50
N ALA A 13 -8.96 -2.07 8.95
CA ALA A 13 -8.77 -3.46 8.56
C ALA A 13 -7.96 -4.21 9.61
N ALA A 14 -7.95 -5.54 9.50
CA ALA A 14 -7.08 -6.36 10.32
C ALA A 14 -5.61 -6.06 9.97
N PRO A 15 -4.68 -6.28 10.91
CA PRO A 15 -3.26 -6.11 10.62
C PRO A 15 -2.87 -6.91 9.38
N GLN A 16 -2.11 -6.28 8.49
CA GLN A 16 -1.72 -6.90 7.23
C GLN A 16 -0.43 -6.28 6.72
N SER A 17 0.19 -6.92 5.76
CA SER A 17 1.41 -6.39 5.14
C SER A 17 1.06 -5.47 3.97
N ILE A 18 2.06 -4.72 3.52
CA ILE A 18 1.91 -3.88 2.33
C ILE A 18 1.57 -4.76 1.12
N GLU A 19 2.21 -5.91 1.02
CA GLU A 19 1.95 -6.83 -0.09
C GLU A 19 0.50 -7.31 -0.09
N ASP A 20 -0.05 -7.63 1.08
CA ASP A 20 -1.44 -8.04 1.19
C ASP A 20 -2.38 -6.94 0.71
N LEU A 21 -2.09 -5.70 1.10
CA LEU A 21 -2.91 -4.57 0.70
C LEU A 21 -2.88 -4.36 -0.81
N VAL A 22 -1.70 -4.43 -1.41
CA VAL A 22 -1.56 -4.25 -2.85
C VAL A 22 -2.26 -5.37 -3.60
N THR A 23 -2.09 -6.60 -3.16
CA THR A 23 -2.73 -7.75 -3.78
C THR A 23 -4.25 -7.63 -3.74
N GLU A 24 -4.79 -7.20 -2.60
CA GLU A 24 -6.23 -7.07 -2.46
C GLU A 24 -6.80 -5.96 -3.33
N ARG A 25 -6.11 -4.81 -3.40
CA ARG A 25 -6.64 -3.65 -4.10
C ARG A 25 -6.37 -3.65 -5.59
N ILE A 26 -5.18 -4.12 -5.97
CA ILE A 26 -4.73 -4.03 -7.35
C ILE A 26 -4.74 -5.40 -8.03
N GLY A 27 -4.45 -6.44 -7.27
CA GLY A 27 -4.38 -7.80 -7.78
C GLY A 27 -3.05 -8.18 -8.39
N SER A 28 -2.13 -7.22 -8.53
CA SER A 28 -0.83 -7.46 -9.12
C SER A 28 0.16 -6.45 -8.56
N ALA A 29 1.38 -6.89 -8.34
CA ALA A 29 2.44 -6.00 -7.90
C ALA A 29 3.16 -5.32 -9.07
N GLN A 30 2.85 -5.72 -10.29
CA GLN A 30 3.52 -5.22 -11.47
C GLN A 30 3.10 -3.78 -11.76
N GLY A 31 4.09 -2.90 -11.94
CA GLY A 31 3.80 -1.51 -12.23
C GLY A 31 3.24 -0.72 -11.06
N VAL A 32 3.40 -1.22 -9.83
CA VAL A 32 2.88 -0.58 -8.63
C VAL A 32 4.03 -0.03 -7.81
N ALA A 33 3.89 1.21 -7.37
CA ALA A 33 4.82 1.83 -6.43
C ALA A 33 4.06 2.17 -5.16
N VAL A 34 4.73 2.00 -4.01
CA VAL A 34 4.13 2.27 -2.71
C VAL A 34 5.01 3.22 -1.93
N ALA A 35 4.39 4.18 -1.28
CA ALA A 35 5.07 5.07 -0.34
C ALA A 35 4.30 5.06 0.98
N ILE A 36 5.05 5.17 2.08
CA ILE A 36 4.45 5.29 3.41
C ILE A 36 4.99 6.55 4.04
N ASP A 37 4.09 7.43 4.49
CA ASP A 37 4.45 8.71 5.10
C ASP A 37 5.43 9.49 4.23
N GLY A 38 5.24 9.43 2.93
CA GLY A 38 6.07 10.14 1.98
C GLY A 38 7.35 9.44 1.56
N ALA A 39 7.65 8.28 2.13
CA ALA A 39 8.88 7.55 1.81
C ALA A 39 8.58 6.34 0.95
N VAL A 40 9.28 6.21 -0.16
CA VAL A 40 9.09 5.07 -1.07
C VAL A 40 9.51 3.78 -0.38
N VAL A 41 8.68 2.76 -0.51
CA VAL A 41 8.95 1.43 0.04
C VAL A 41 9.33 0.50 -1.09
N PRO A 42 10.59 0.05 -1.14
CA PRO A 42 10.99 -0.90 -2.18
C PRO A 42 10.17 -2.18 -2.11
N ARG A 43 9.93 -2.78 -3.24
CA ARG A 43 9.15 -4.01 -3.31
C ARG A 43 9.69 -5.12 -2.41
N SER A 44 11.00 -5.18 -2.24
CA SER A 44 11.63 -6.17 -1.37
C SER A 44 11.24 -6.01 0.10
N GLN A 45 10.65 -4.87 0.46
CA GLN A 45 10.22 -4.60 1.84
C GLN A 45 8.70 -4.60 2.00
N TRP A 46 7.97 -5.05 1.01
CA TRP A 46 6.50 -5.09 1.09
C TRP A 46 5.97 -6.13 2.07
N SER A 47 6.83 -6.99 2.59
CA SER A 47 6.44 -7.93 3.64
C SER A 47 6.27 -7.24 5.00
N ARG A 48 6.69 -5.97 5.12
CA ARG A 48 6.48 -5.20 6.34
C ARG A 48 5.01 -5.07 6.65
N GLU A 49 4.71 -5.10 7.95
CA GLU A 49 3.34 -4.87 8.39
C GLU A 49 3.00 -3.39 8.38
N ILE A 50 1.78 -3.09 7.99
CA ILE A 50 1.26 -1.73 8.03
C ILE A 50 1.00 -1.37 9.49
N THR A 51 1.52 -0.21 9.93
CA THR A 51 1.29 0.26 11.29
C THR A 51 0.02 1.09 11.36
N ASP A 52 -0.61 1.08 12.54
CA ASP A 52 -1.76 1.92 12.78
C ASP A 52 -1.39 3.39 12.58
N GLY A 53 -2.21 4.11 11.86
CA GLY A 53 -1.97 5.52 11.57
C GLY A 53 -1.08 5.80 10.37
N ALA A 54 -0.64 4.78 9.67
CA ALA A 54 0.22 4.99 8.49
C ALA A 54 -0.54 5.68 7.37
N ALA A 55 0.16 6.49 6.59
CA ALA A 55 -0.38 7.10 5.38
C ALA A 55 0.28 6.45 4.18
N ILE A 56 -0.49 5.65 3.48
CA ILE A 56 0.02 4.84 2.36
C ILE A 56 -0.46 5.44 1.05
N ASP A 57 0.48 5.60 0.12
CA ASP A 57 0.16 6.00 -1.25
C ASP A 57 0.51 4.87 -2.19
N ILE A 58 -0.47 4.46 -2.97
CA ILE A 58 -0.28 3.41 -3.97
C ILE A 58 -0.43 4.07 -5.33
N LEU A 59 0.62 3.95 -6.13
CA LEU A 59 0.64 4.50 -7.49
C LEU A 59 0.76 3.35 -8.47
N THR A 60 -0.11 3.34 -9.45
CA THR A 60 -0.05 2.35 -10.51
C THR A 60 0.43 3.02 -11.78
N ALA A 61 1.29 2.33 -12.50
CA ALA A 61 1.72 2.82 -13.80
C ALA A 61 0.54 2.71 -14.77
N VAL A 62 0.16 3.86 -15.34
CA VAL A 62 -0.89 3.85 -16.34
C VAL A 62 -0.26 3.39 -17.64
N GLN A 63 -0.71 2.24 -18.11
CA GLN A 63 -0.30 1.78 -19.42
C GLN A 63 -1.10 2.59 -20.42
N GLY A 64 -0.44 3.50 -21.07
CA GLY A 64 -1.08 4.37 -22.03
C GLY A 64 -1.50 3.66 -23.32
N GLY A 65 -1.62 2.43 -23.20
CA GLY A 65 -2.02 1.64 -24.39
C GLY A 65 -3.47 1.62 -24.58
#